data_3958350631f80e3cf35b8cd72d70cab5
#
_entry.id   3958350631f80e3cf35b8cd72d70cab5
#
_cell.length_a   1.000
_cell.length_b   1.000
_cell.length_c   1.000
_cell.angle_alpha   90.00
_cell.angle_beta   90.00
_cell.angle_gamma   90.00
#
_symmetry.space_group_name_H-M   'P 1'
#
loop_
_entity.id
_entity.type
_entity.pdbx_description
1 polymer ?
#
loop_
_entity_poly.entity_id
_entity_poly.type
_entity_poly.pdbx_seq_one_letter_code
_entity_poly.pdbx_strand_id
1 'polypeptide(L)'
;MMLDKALFRRKVSEVQDYVKEIYRELHQCPELSFEEKKTAEVIKRELDKMGVEHRDNIGGYGVLAVLKCKDPESRCIALRADMDALPIEEETGLPFSSKRKGVMHACGHDSHMATLLGIIKVLYQYKETLSGTLLFVFQPGEEKDPGGASLMLKDGVFKDYKPQVVLGQHSSADHKVGDVVFAPGIVMSSADEIHLTISGNGGHGAMPHLLNDTVLCASQIVVSLQQVSSRLANPFSPTVVTIGRFIADGAMNIIPDKVYLAGTIRTMDEKWREEAKAAVRKIAEETAAAYGCKCEMKKLNGYPAVMNDEKVTAEMKEYAKEIVGEEHVGDMPKKMTSEDFAFYTKEYPCCFFRFGVRGKANPDCGGQHTPTFKIDESAFVTSVEVMGWLAARYMSK
;
A
#
# COMPACT_ATOMS: atom_id res chain seq x y z
N MET A 1 -8.01 35.01 0.87
CA MET A 1 -7.67 35.24 -0.55
C MET A 1 -7.99 33.95 -1.30
N MET A 2 -8.80 34.00 -2.36
CA MET A 2 -9.10 32.78 -3.12
C MET A 2 -7.82 32.22 -3.74
N LEU A 3 -7.59 30.91 -3.64
CA LEU A 3 -6.47 30.21 -4.24
C LEU A 3 -6.56 30.34 -5.77
N ASP A 4 -5.57 30.94 -6.41
CA ASP A 4 -5.53 31.14 -7.86
C ASP A 4 -5.06 29.86 -8.55
N LYS A 5 -5.96 29.22 -9.29
CA LYS A 5 -5.71 27.98 -10.04
C LYS A 5 -4.61 28.13 -11.11
N ALA A 6 -4.60 29.25 -11.84
CA ALA A 6 -3.60 29.47 -12.89
C ALA A 6 -2.20 29.64 -12.29
N LEU A 7 -2.11 30.39 -11.19
CA LEU A 7 -0.88 30.55 -10.44
C LEU A 7 -0.41 29.20 -9.86
N PHE A 8 -1.32 28.39 -9.30
CA PHE A 8 -0.99 27.09 -8.75
C PHE A 8 -0.40 26.16 -9.83
N ARG A 9 -1.03 26.06 -10.99
CA ARG A 9 -0.54 25.27 -12.15
C ARG A 9 0.85 25.73 -12.61
N ARG A 10 1.07 27.05 -12.65
CA ARG A 10 2.40 27.58 -12.99
C ARG A 10 3.44 27.10 -11.98
N LYS A 11 3.14 27.14 -10.67
CA LYS A 11 4.05 26.67 -9.62
C LYS A 11 4.30 25.15 -9.71
N VAL A 12 3.30 24.36 -10.09
CA VAL A 12 3.47 22.94 -10.39
C VAL A 12 4.41 22.73 -11.57
N SER A 13 4.27 23.52 -12.64
CA SER A 13 5.18 23.45 -13.81
C SER A 13 6.62 23.78 -13.47
N GLU A 14 6.85 24.75 -12.57
CA GLU A 14 8.19 25.18 -12.13
C GLU A 14 8.97 24.08 -11.38
N VAL A 15 8.31 23.07 -10.81
CA VAL A 15 8.94 21.99 -10.03
C VAL A 15 9.11 20.69 -10.80
N GLN A 16 8.65 20.59 -12.04
CA GLN A 16 8.61 19.31 -12.77
C GLN A 16 10.00 18.69 -13.03
N ASP A 17 10.98 19.49 -13.39
CA ASP A 17 12.33 18.98 -13.63
C ASP A 17 12.95 18.46 -12.33
N TYR A 18 12.73 19.17 -11.21
CA TYR A 18 13.12 18.71 -9.88
C TYR A 18 12.48 17.35 -9.52
N VAL A 19 11.16 17.21 -9.75
CA VAL A 19 10.46 15.94 -9.48
C VAL A 19 11.04 14.80 -10.30
N LYS A 20 11.33 15.01 -11.59
CA LYS A 20 11.94 14.00 -12.46
C LYS A 20 13.35 13.62 -12.01
N GLU A 21 14.16 14.61 -11.60
CA GLU A 21 15.52 14.36 -11.09
C GLU A 21 15.48 13.47 -9.84
N ILE A 22 14.62 13.80 -8.86
CA ILE A 22 14.46 13.02 -7.63
C ILE A 22 13.89 11.62 -7.93
N TYR A 23 12.88 11.53 -8.79
CA TYR A 23 12.33 10.24 -9.21
C TYR A 23 13.43 9.31 -9.77
N ARG A 24 14.24 9.81 -10.69
CA ARG A 24 15.33 9.05 -11.31
C ARG A 24 16.43 8.67 -10.33
N GLU A 25 16.74 9.54 -9.36
CA GLU A 25 17.70 9.24 -8.28
C GLU A 25 17.19 8.09 -7.42
N LEU A 26 15.92 8.14 -6.96
CA LEU A 26 15.30 7.11 -6.15
C LEU A 26 15.16 5.79 -6.92
N HIS A 27 14.73 5.85 -8.18
CA HIS A 27 14.58 4.67 -9.05
C HIS A 27 15.91 3.90 -9.23
N GLN A 28 17.03 4.60 -9.32
CA GLN A 28 18.36 3.97 -9.45
C GLN A 28 18.85 3.28 -8.16
N CYS A 29 18.32 3.64 -7.01
CA CYS A 29 18.80 3.18 -5.70
C CYS A 29 17.66 2.58 -4.85
N PRO A 30 16.87 1.63 -5.37
CA PRO A 30 15.73 1.07 -4.65
C PRO A 30 16.18 0.27 -3.43
N GLU A 31 15.41 0.35 -2.34
CA GLU A 31 15.67 -0.40 -1.11
C GLU A 31 14.41 -1.17 -0.70
N LEU A 32 14.60 -2.40 -0.21
CA LEU A 32 13.49 -3.26 0.22
C LEU A 32 12.83 -2.73 1.49
N SER A 33 11.61 -3.20 1.75
CA SER A 33 10.84 -2.90 2.95
C SER A 33 11.67 -3.00 4.24
N PHE A 34 11.69 -1.92 5.02
CA PHE A 34 12.47 -1.75 6.26
C PHE A 34 14.00 -1.68 6.08
N GLU A 35 14.49 -1.51 4.84
CA GLU A 35 15.90 -1.28 4.52
C GLU A 35 16.14 0.11 3.88
N GLU A 36 15.16 1.01 3.90
CA GLU A 36 15.10 2.27 3.11
C GLU A 36 15.98 3.39 3.69
N LYS A 37 17.18 3.05 4.15
CA LYS A 37 18.11 3.99 4.79
C LYS A 37 18.55 5.11 3.86
N LYS A 38 19.01 4.78 2.66
CA LYS A 38 19.49 5.76 1.67
C LYS A 38 18.34 6.57 1.10
N THR A 39 17.20 5.92 0.90
CA THR A 39 15.95 6.56 0.50
C THR A 39 15.55 7.65 1.50
N ALA A 40 15.56 7.34 2.80
CA ALA A 40 15.31 8.32 3.86
C ALA A 40 16.36 9.44 3.89
N GLU A 41 17.65 9.14 3.60
CA GLU A 41 18.71 10.15 3.48
C GLU A 41 18.46 11.13 2.33
N VAL A 42 17.97 10.64 1.17
CA VAL A 42 17.59 11.51 0.04
C VAL A 42 16.44 12.43 0.44
N ILE A 43 15.39 11.87 1.07
CA ILE A 43 14.23 12.65 1.53
C ILE A 43 14.65 13.74 2.51
N LYS A 44 15.42 13.40 3.54
CA LYS A 44 15.92 14.37 4.55
C LYS A 44 16.77 15.46 3.90
N ARG A 45 17.69 15.08 3.02
CA ARG A 45 18.51 16.03 2.26
C ARG A 45 17.68 17.07 1.51
N GLU A 46 16.60 16.63 0.86
CA GLU A 46 15.72 17.54 0.11
C GLU A 46 14.88 18.42 1.04
N LEU A 47 14.41 17.89 2.17
CA LEU A 47 13.69 18.66 3.19
C LEU A 47 14.60 19.72 3.82
N ASP A 48 15.87 19.40 4.11
CA ASP A 48 16.88 20.33 4.62
C ASP A 48 17.14 21.47 3.64
N LYS A 49 17.30 21.17 2.34
CA LYS A 49 17.45 22.18 1.28
C LYS A 49 16.26 23.13 1.19
N MET A 50 15.06 22.65 1.47
CA MET A 50 13.83 23.46 1.50
C MET A 50 13.62 24.21 2.81
N GLY A 51 14.39 23.89 3.86
CA GLY A 51 14.19 24.44 5.20
C GLY A 51 12.89 23.99 5.85
N VAL A 52 12.45 22.76 5.58
CA VAL A 52 11.22 22.18 6.12
C VAL A 52 11.55 21.35 7.36
N GLU A 53 10.88 21.66 8.47
CA GLU A 53 11.00 20.92 9.72
C GLU A 53 10.63 19.45 9.51
N HIS A 54 11.43 18.50 10.03
CA HIS A 54 11.12 17.10 9.92
C HIS A 54 11.64 16.28 11.11
N ARG A 55 11.02 15.09 11.31
CA ARG A 55 11.47 14.02 12.22
C ARG A 55 11.68 12.76 11.41
N ASP A 56 12.68 11.99 11.74
CA ASP A 56 13.00 10.72 11.10
C ASP A 56 12.94 9.53 12.09
N ASN A 57 13.25 8.34 11.59
CA ASN A 57 13.25 7.07 12.34
C ASN A 57 11.90 6.75 13.01
N ILE A 58 10.80 7.01 12.33
CA ILE A 58 9.44 6.70 12.77
C ILE A 58 8.96 5.43 12.06
N GLY A 59 8.68 4.37 12.81
CA GLY A 59 8.31 3.06 12.22
C GLY A 59 9.44 2.41 11.41
N GLY A 60 10.70 2.68 11.76
CA GLY A 60 11.89 2.33 11.01
C GLY A 60 12.52 3.56 10.36
N TYR A 61 12.67 3.58 9.05
CA TYR A 61 13.26 4.71 8.31
C TYR A 61 12.25 5.79 7.88
N GLY A 62 11.03 5.77 8.45
CA GLY A 62 9.99 6.74 8.12
C GLY A 62 10.37 8.17 8.50
N VAL A 63 9.89 9.13 7.70
CA VAL A 63 10.13 10.57 7.89
C VAL A 63 8.79 11.30 7.92
N LEU A 64 8.62 12.19 8.89
CA LEU A 64 7.50 13.12 8.96
C LEU A 64 8.02 14.54 8.74
N ALA A 65 7.63 15.19 7.65
CA ALA A 65 7.88 16.59 7.45
C ALA A 65 6.67 17.45 7.86
N VAL A 66 6.92 18.67 8.35
CA VAL A 66 5.91 19.54 8.93
C VAL A 66 6.02 20.94 8.31
N LEU A 67 4.95 21.40 7.71
CA LEU A 67 4.84 22.76 7.21
C LEU A 67 3.74 23.50 7.97
N LYS A 68 4.17 24.35 8.91
CA LYS A 68 3.29 25.25 9.66
C LYS A 68 3.00 26.48 8.78
N CYS A 69 1.72 26.65 8.48
CA CYS A 69 1.20 27.81 7.76
C CYS A 69 0.68 28.85 8.74
N LYS A 70 -0.05 29.86 8.22
CA LYS A 70 -0.74 30.84 9.07
C LYS A 70 -1.71 30.11 10.00
N ASP A 71 -1.86 30.55 11.25
CA ASP A 71 -2.74 29.94 12.27
C ASP A 71 -2.57 28.41 12.35
N PRO A 72 -1.40 27.87 12.71
CA PRO A 72 -1.05 26.47 12.55
C PRO A 72 -1.99 25.50 13.28
N GLU A 73 -2.67 25.94 14.33
CA GLU A 73 -3.60 25.13 15.11
C GLU A 73 -5.03 25.06 14.52
N SER A 74 -5.33 25.84 13.48
CA SER A 74 -6.69 25.94 12.91
C SER A 74 -7.12 24.67 12.21
N ARG A 75 -6.21 24.01 11.47
CA ARG A 75 -6.43 22.78 10.71
C ARG A 75 -5.17 21.94 10.61
N CYS A 76 -5.36 20.65 10.38
CA CYS A 76 -4.25 19.75 10.12
C CYS A 76 -4.65 18.70 9.08
N ILE A 77 -3.83 18.53 8.05
CA ILE A 77 -3.98 17.50 7.03
C ILE A 77 -2.65 16.77 6.83
N ALA A 78 -2.70 15.46 6.64
CA ALA A 78 -1.53 14.65 6.32
C ALA A 78 -1.60 14.11 4.88
N LEU A 79 -0.46 14.12 4.19
CA LEU A 79 -0.27 13.54 2.86
C LEU A 79 0.78 12.45 2.97
N ARG A 80 0.53 11.26 2.41
CA ARG A 80 1.41 10.09 2.54
C ARG A 80 1.98 9.66 1.20
N ALA A 81 3.25 9.28 1.22
CA ALA A 81 3.94 8.49 0.20
C ALA A 81 4.65 7.30 0.88
N ASP A 82 4.56 6.14 0.28
CA ASP A 82 5.35 4.95 0.60
C ASP A 82 6.76 5.04 0.02
N MET A 83 7.71 4.22 0.54
CA MET A 83 9.13 4.39 0.24
C MET A 83 9.83 3.15 -0.32
N ASP A 84 9.30 1.96 -0.05
CA ASP A 84 9.98 0.71 -0.28
C ASP A 84 9.88 0.20 -1.73
N ALA A 85 10.79 -0.70 -2.07
CA ALA A 85 10.89 -1.37 -3.37
C ALA A 85 10.67 -2.88 -3.22
N LEU A 86 10.58 -3.58 -4.34
CA LEU A 86 10.28 -5.00 -4.45
C LEU A 86 11.51 -5.82 -4.88
N PRO A 87 11.60 -7.11 -4.46
CA PRO A 87 12.67 -8.02 -4.87
C PRO A 87 12.43 -8.56 -6.29
N ILE A 88 12.48 -7.66 -7.27
CA ILE A 88 12.25 -7.92 -8.69
C ILE A 88 13.46 -7.42 -9.48
N GLU A 89 13.97 -8.24 -10.43
CA GLU A 89 14.97 -7.80 -11.38
C GLU A 89 14.32 -6.91 -12.45
N GLU A 90 14.87 -5.72 -12.66
CA GLU A 90 14.30 -4.76 -13.59
C GLU A 90 14.64 -5.08 -15.05
N GLU A 91 13.62 -5.05 -15.91
CA GLU A 91 13.72 -5.27 -17.35
C GLU A 91 13.12 -4.11 -18.18
N THR A 92 13.02 -2.92 -17.61
CA THR A 92 12.38 -1.76 -18.26
C THR A 92 13.19 -1.18 -19.42
N GLY A 93 14.53 -1.35 -19.41
CA GLY A 93 15.46 -0.75 -20.38
C GLY A 93 15.57 0.78 -20.23
N LEU A 94 15.17 1.35 -19.10
CA LEU A 94 15.30 2.79 -18.83
C LEU A 94 16.78 3.19 -18.65
N PRO A 95 17.20 4.39 -19.11
CA PRO A 95 18.59 4.85 -18.94
C PRO A 95 18.98 5.09 -17.47
N PHE A 96 17.98 5.12 -16.59
CA PHE A 96 18.13 5.27 -15.13
C PHE A 96 17.59 4.06 -14.37
N SER A 97 17.62 2.87 -14.98
CA SER A 97 17.24 1.60 -14.33
C SER A 97 17.99 1.38 -13.01
N SER A 98 17.41 0.55 -12.16
CA SER A 98 17.97 0.16 -10.88
C SER A 98 19.45 -0.25 -10.99
N LYS A 99 20.29 0.26 -10.11
CA LYS A 99 21.69 -0.15 -9.93
C LYS A 99 21.83 -1.27 -8.90
N ARG A 100 20.73 -1.69 -8.27
CA ARG A 100 20.70 -2.79 -7.29
C ARG A 100 20.07 -4.03 -7.95
N LYS A 101 20.92 -4.99 -8.28
CA LYS A 101 20.49 -6.25 -8.89
C LYS A 101 19.40 -6.93 -8.06
N GLY A 102 18.32 -7.37 -8.70
CA GLY A 102 17.20 -8.07 -8.07
C GLY A 102 16.28 -7.17 -7.22
N VAL A 103 16.39 -5.84 -7.34
CA VAL A 103 15.54 -4.91 -6.60
C VAL A 103 15.08 -3.78 -7.52
N MET A 104 13.78 -3.48 -7.53
CA MET A 104 13.17 -2.49 -8.40
C MET A 104 11.99 -1.81 -7.72
N HIS A 105 11.75 -0.53 -8.00
CA HIS A 105 10.50 0.16 -7.69
C HIS A 105 9.37 -0.26 -8.65
N ALA A 106 8.96 -1.53 -8.56
CA ALA A 106 7.94 -2.09 -9.45
C ALA A 106 6.50 -1.77 -9.04
N CYS A 107 6.29 -0.99 -7.96
CA CYS A 107 5.00 -0.46 -7.55
C CYS A 107 4.87 1.06 -7.76
N GLY A 108 5.98 1.76 -8.01
CA GLY A 108 6.01 3.19 -8.30
C GLY A 108 6.16 4.10 -7.08
N HIS A 109 6.60 3.57 -5.94
CA HIS A 109 6.78 4.32 -4.68
C HIS A 109 7.84 5.44 -4.82
N ASP A 110 8.84 5.27 -5.65
CA ASP A 110 9.79 6.33 -6.06
C ASP A 110 9.07 7.57 -6.64
N SER A 111 8.03 7.34 -7.45
CA SER A 111 7.21 8.44 -7.98
C SER A 111 6.34 9.10 -6.90
N HIS A 112 5.86 8.31 -5.93
CA HIS A 112 5.08 8.86 -4.82
C HIS A 112 5.93 9.76 -3.93
N MET A 113 7.16 9.35 -3.60
CA MET A 113 8.11 10.16 -2.84
C MET A 113 8.53 11.43 -3.60
N ALA A 114 8.91 11.29 -4.87
CA ALA A 114 9.36 12.42 -5.69
C ALA A 114 8.25 13.46 -5.87
N THR A 115 7.02 13.01 -6.13
CA THR A 115 5.87 13.91 -6.27
C THR A 115 5.48 14.55 -4.93
N LEU A 116 5.58 13.82 -3.80
CA LEU A 116 5.33 14.41 -2.48
C LEU A 116 6.34 15.50 -2.13
N LEU A 117 7.64 15.33 -2.46
CA LEU A 117 8.65 16.40 -2.34
C LEU A 117 8.34 17.58 -3.25
N GLY A 118 7.86 17.33 -4.48
CA GLY A 118 7.38 18.38 -5.38
C GLY A 118 6.19 19.15 -4.81
N ILE A 119 5.23 18.45 -4.20
CA ILE A 119 4.08 19.05 -3.51
C ILE A 119 4.54 19.96 -2.36
N ILE A 120 5.46 19.49 -1.54
CA ILE A 120 6.05 20.30 -0.45
C ILE A 120 6.62 21.60 -1.02
N LYS A 121 7.40 21.52 -2.09
CA LYS A 121 8.05 22.67 -2.73
C LYS A 121 7.04 23.68 -3.29
N VAL A 122 5.92 23.21 -3.82
CA VAL A 122 4.80 24.07 -4.25
C VAL A 122 4.11 24.68 -3.05
N LEU A 123 3.67 23.88 -2.07
CA LEU A 123 2.88 24.34 -0.92
C LEU A 123 3.70 25.26 0.01
N TYR A 124 5.00 25.07 0.09
CA TYR A 124 5.89 25.97 0.85
C TYR A 124 5.77 27.42 0.40
N GLN A 125 5.51 27.68 -0.89
CA GLN A 125 5.32 29.03 -1.43
C GLN A 125 3.99 29.66 -1.00
N TYR A 126 3.06 28.87 -0.46
CA TYR A 126 1.75 29.30 0.01
C TYR A 126 1.64 29.36 1.54
N LYS A 127 2.73 29.08 2.28
CA LYS A 127 2.70 28.97 3.75
C LYS A 127 2.15 30.20 4.48
N GLU A 128 2.33 31.40 3.91
CA GLU A 128 1.81 32.65 4.48
C GLU A 128 0.33 32.93 4.10
N THR A 129 -0.25 32.11 3.22
CA THR A 129 -1.63 32.30 2.72
C THR A 129 -2.56 31.16 3.10
N LEU A 130 -2.03 29.95 3.28
CA LEU A 130 -2.79 28.82 3.81
C LEU A 130 -2.87 28.92 5.32
N SER A 131 -3.92 28.32 5.92
CA SER A 131 -4.09 28.28 7.38
C SER A 131 -4.02 26.83 7.89
N GLY A 132 -3.28 26.62 9.01
CA GLY A 132 -3.13 25.31 9.64
C GLY A 132 -1.76 24.67 9.46
N THR A 133 -1.69 23.36 9.64
CA THR A 133 -0.44 22.56 9.52
C THR A 133 -0.61 21.47 8.47
N LEU A 134 0.36 21.38 7.57
CA LEU A 134 0.50 20.31 6.58
C LEU A 134 1.55 19.31 7.08
N LEU A 135 1.18 18.04 7.11
CA LEU A 135 2.04 16.94 7.46
C LEU A 135 2.34 16.12 6.19
N PHE A 136 3.60 15.75 6.00
CA PHE A 136 4.02 14.93 4.87
C PHE A 136 4.70 13.69 5.41
N VAL A 137 4.06 12.54 5.20
CA VAL A 137 4.46 11.24 5.72
C VAL A 137 5.18 10.47 4.62
N PHE A 138 6.46 10.24 4.79
CA PHE A 138 7.23 9.30 3.98
C PHE A 138 7.33 8.00 4.75
N GLN A 139 6.60 6.99 4.30
CA GLN A 139 6.34 5.77 5.04
C GLN A 139 7.16 4.60 4.51
N PRO A 140 7.96 3.89 5.34
CA PRO A 140 8.69 2.70 4.95
C PRO A 140 7.75 1.48 4.90
N GLY A 141 8.20 0.38 4.26
CA GLY A 141 7.68 -0.97 4.47
C GLY A 141 6.20 -1.18 4.16
N GLU A 142 5.67 -0.66 3.05
CA GLU A 142 4.30 -0.91 2.62
C GLU A 142 4.10 -2.37 2.17
N GLU A 143 5.08 -2.93 1.48
CA GLU A 143 5.01 -4.22 0.79
C GLU A 143 5.27 -5.45 1.70
N LYS A 144 5.47 -5.21 3.01
CA LYS A 144 5.83 -6.28 3.95
C LYS A 144 5.18 -6.13 5.32
N ASP A 145 4.55 -7.22 5.80
CA ASP A 145 4.02 -7.29 7.17
C ASP A 145 5.10 -6.91 8.22
N PRO A 146 4.76 -6.14 9.26
CA PRO A 146 3.43 -5.69 9.71
C PRO A 146 2.92 -4.39 9.06
N GLY A 147 3.58 -3.87 8.03
CA GLY A 147 3.28 -2.62 7.38
C GLY A 147 3.84 -1.40 8.13
N GLY A 148 4.52 -0.53 7.38
CA GLY A 148 5.13 0.68 7.93
C GLY A 148 4.12 1.66 8.50
N ALA A 149 2.90 1.72 7.94
CA ALA A 149 1.83 2.54 8.49
C ALA A 149 1.50 2.14 9.94
N SER A 150 1.37 0.83 10.21
CA SER A 150 1.11 0.31 11.55
C SER A 150 2.22 0.68 12.54
N LEU A 151 3.48 0.58 12.09
CA LEU A 151 4.65 0.91 12.90
C LEU A 151 4.77 2.41 13.14
N MET A 152 4.55 3.25 12.12
CA MET A 152 4.58 4.71 12.26
C MET A 152 3.49 5.21 13.23
N LEU A 153 2.27 4.65 13.15
CA LEU A 153 1.18 4.95 14.09
C LEU A 153 1.55 4.53 15.51
N LYS A 154 2.10 3.33 15.70
CA LYS A 154 2.57 2.83 17.00
C LYS A 154 3.66 3.71 17.60
N ASP A 155 4.58 4.21 16.78
CA ASP A 155 5.66 5.13 17.20
C ASP A 155 5.16 6.58 17.38
N GLY A 156 3.87 6.83 17.18
CA GLY A 156 3.22 8.12 17.38
C GLY A 156 3.60 9.14 16.32
N VAL A 157 3.52 8.79 15.05
CA VAL A 157 3.78 9.72 13.93
C VAL A 157 2.99 11.02 14.08
N PHE A 158 1.76 10.95 14.56
CA PHE A 158 0.87 12.08 14.79
C PHE A 158 0.71 12.48 16.27
N LYS A 159 1.62 12.07 17.18
CA LYS A 159 1.49 12.34 18.63
C LYS A 159 1.37 13.82 18.98
N ASP A 160 2.07 14.68 18.21
CA ASP A 160 2.10 16.13 18.41
C ASP A 160 1.10 16.87 17.49
N TYR A 161 0.38 16.12 16.64
CA TYR A 161 -0.55 16.65 15.66
C TYR A 161 -1.80 15.76 15.58
N LYS A 162 -2.93 16.34 15.19
CA LYS A 162 -4.18 15.60 15.01
C LYS A 162 -4.72 15.88 13.61
N PRO A 163 -4.24 15.15 12.58
CA PRO A 163 -4.74 15.36 11.23
C PRO A 163 -6.25 15.07 11.19
N GLN A 164 -7.01 16.00 10.64
CA GLN A 164 -8.45 15.87 10.42
C GLN A 164 -8.74 15.04 9.18
N VAL A 165 -7.77 14.97 8.27
CA VAL A 165 -7.82 14.17 7.04
C VAL A 165 -6.42 13.63 6.73
N VAL A 166 -6.36 12.40 6.27
CA VAL A 166 -5.13 11.80 5.70
C VAL A 166 -5.38 11.46 4.23
N LEU A 167 -4.53 11.96 3.34
CA LEU A 167 -4.59 11.70 1.92
C LEU A 167 -3.46 10.75 1.51
N GLY A 168 -3.79 9.77 0.68
CA GLY A 168 -2.82 8.93 -0.04
C GLY A 168 -3.15 8.94 -1.53
N GLN A 169 -2.11 8.95 -2.36
CA GLN A 169 -2.26 8.72 -3.80
C GLN A 169 -1.38 7.56 -4.24
N HIS A 170 -1.84 6.84 -5.25
CA HIS A 170 -1.06 5.73 -5.82
C HIS A 170 -1.09 5.77 -7.35
N SER A 171 0.05 5.48 -7.97
CA SER A 171 0.18 5.32 -9.42
C SER A 171 -0.71 4.18 -9.93
N SER A 172 -1.23 4.30 -11.14
CA SER A 172 -2.09 3.28 -11.74
C SER A 172 -1.76 3.06 -13.21
N ALA A 173 -1.27 1.86 -13.52
CA ALA A 173 -1.05 1.41 -14.90
C ALA A 173 -2.35 1.21 -15.69
N ASP A 174 -3.49 1.08 -15.02
CA ASP A 174 -4.79 0.91 -15.68
C ASP A 174 -5.33 2.23 -16.27
N HIS A 175 -4.83 3.38 -15.82
CA HIS A 175 -5.35 4.69 -16.18
C HIS A 175 -4.33 5.51 -16.99
N LYS A 176 -4.83 6.42 -17.82
CA LYS A 176 -4.02 7.30 -18.65
C LYS A 176 -3.47 8.47 -17.83
N VAL A 177 -2.32 8.98 -18.23
CA VAL A 177 -1.81 10.26 -17.74
C VAL A 177 -2.87 11.35 -17.89
N GLY A 178 -3.06 12.13 -16.84
CA GLY A 178 -4.11 13.14 -16.74
C GLY A 178 -5.33 12.67 -15.95
N ASP A 179 -5.64 11.38 -15.95
CA ASP A 179 -6.80 10.83 -15.25
C ASP A 179 -6.52 10.56 -13.77
N VAL A 180 -7.51 10.84 -12.92
CA VAL A 180 -7.52 10.50 -11.50
C VAL A 180 -8.85 9.82 -11.14
N VAL A 181 -8.79 8.85 -10.25
CA VAL A 181 -9.98 8.07 -9.89
C VAL A 181 -10.14 7.96 -8.38
N PHE A 182 -11.40 8.11 -7.93
CA PHE A 182 -11.80 8.12 -6.53
C PHE A 182 -12.95 7.14 -6.32
N ALA A 183 -13.04 6.55 -5.13
CA ALA A 183 -14.24 5.84 -4.71
C ALA A 183 -14.41 5.96 -3.19
N PRO A 184 -15.63 6.21 -2.69
CA PRO A 184 -15.93 6.16 -1.26
C PRO A 184 -16.07 4.73 -0.75
N GLY A 185 -15.98 4.57 0.56
CA GLY A 185 -16.13 3.28 1.22
C GLY A 185 -14.94 2.35 1.00
N ILE A 186 -15.16 1.04 1.02
CA ILE A 186 -14.08 0.07 0.88
C ILE A 186 -13.62 -0.02 -0.58
N VAL A 187 -12.34 0.23 -0.80
CA VAL A 187 -11.71 0.29 -2.14
C VAL A 187 -10.69 -0.80 -2.39
N MET A 188 -10.01 -1.30 -1.34
CA MET A 188 -9.06 -2.42 -1.42
C MET A 188 -9.32 -3.41 -0.29
N SER A 189 -9.04 -4.70 -0.53
CA SER A 189 -9.32 -5.75 0.43
C SER A 189 -8.34 -5.75 1.61
N SER A 190 -8.76 -6.37 2.71
CA SER A 190 -7.83 -6.85 3.73
C SER A 190 -6.92 -7.94 3.15
N ALA A 191 -5.77 -8.17 3.79
CA ALA A 191 -4.89 -9.28 3.47
C ALA A 191 -4.33 -9.88 4.75
N ASP A 192 -4.65 -11.14 5.02
CA ASP A 192 -4.07 -11.91 6.12
C ASP A 192 -3.30 -13.10 5.58
N GLU A 193 -2.16 -13.41 6.19
CA GLU A 193 -1.36 -14.57 5.83
C GLU A 193 -1.81 -15.80 6.63
N ILE A 194 -1.97 -16.93 5.96
CA ILE A 194 -2.24 -18.25 6.56
C ILE A 194 -0.93 -19.00 6.67
N HIS A 195 -0.59 -19.47 7.89
CA HIS A 195 0.55 -20.34 8.14
C HIS A 195 0.10 -21.50 9.01
N LEU A 196 0.06 -22.71 8.43
CA LEU A 196 -0.36 -23.93 9.10
C LEU A 196 0.80 -24.92 9.13
N THR A 197 1.01 -25.55 10.28
CA THR A 197 1.90 -26.72 10.41
C THR A 197 1.07 -27.91 10.84
N ILE A 198 0.99 -28.90 9.97
CA ILE A 198 0.33 -30.19 10.22
C ILE A 198 1.38 -31.16 10.70
N SER A 199 1.14 -31.84 11.83
CA SER A 199 2.06 -32.82 12.40
C SER A 199 1.34 -34.12 12.76
N GLY A 200 2.04 -35.24 12.58
CA GLY A 200 1.56 -36.59 12.89
C GLY A 200 2.72 -37.58 12.98
N ASN A 201 2.43 -38.86 13.10
CA ASN A 201 3.42 -39.90 13.03
C ASN A 201 3.56 -40.33 11.57
N GLY A 202 4.58 -39.90 10.88
CA GLY A 202 4.93 -40.33 9.54
C GLY A 202 5.48 -41.76 9.52
N GLY A 203 5.90 -42.24 8.34
CA GLY A 203 6.47 -43.55 8.23
C GLY A 203 6.40 -44.18 6.84
N HIS A 204 6.46 -45.51 6.79
CA HIS A 204 6.49 -46.26 5.53
C HIS A 204 5.14 -46.21 4.79
N GLY A 205 5.11 -45.63 3.58
CA GLY A 205 3.88 -45.42 2.80
C GLY A 205 3.09 -46.67 2.45
N ALA A 206 3.71 -47.88 2.50
CA ALA A 206 3.01 -49.14 2.32
C ALA A 206 2.38 -49.71 3.62
N MET A 207 2.53 -49.00 4.77
CA MET A 207 1.98 -49.35 6.07
C MET A 207 1.06 -48.27 6.63
N PRO A 208 0.01 -47.81 5.89
CA PRO A 208 -0.77 -46.63 6.28
C PRO A 208 -1.54 -46.80 7.61
N HIS A 209 -1.79 -48.04 8.04
CA HIS A 209 -2.46 -48.37 9.29
C HIS A 209 -1.59 -48.13 10.55
N LEU A 210 -0.28 -47.85 10.38
CA LEU A 210 0.65 -47.59 11.49
C LEU A 210 1.06 -46.12 11.61
N LEU A 211 0.48 -45.25 10.79
CA LEU A 211 0.87 -43.82 10.73
C LEU A 211 -0.33 -42.88 10.67
N ASN A 212 -0.04 -41.59 10.83
CA ASN A 212 -0.98 -40.53 10.50
C ASN A 212 -0.50 -39.88 9.21
N ASP A 213 -1.28 -40.01 8.14
CA ASP A 213 -0.87 -39.46 6.83
C ASP A 213 -1.01 -37.93 6.82
N THR A 214 0.09 -37.26 7.12
CA THR A 214 0.15 -35.80 7.18
C THR A 214 -0.04 -35.15 5.82
N VAL A 215 0.32 -35.83 4.73
CA VAL A 215 0.20 -35.32 3.34
C VAL A 215 -1.27 -35.36 2.92
N LEU A 216 -1.94 -36.49 3.17
CA LEU A 216 -3.38 -36.62 2.90
C LEU A 216 -4.20 -35.65 3.75
N CYS A 217 -3.87 -35.54 5.05
CA CYS A 217 -4.46 -34.58 5.97
C CYS A 217 -4.34 -33.13 5.46
N ALA A 218 -3.13 -32.71 5.11
CA ALA A 218 -2.88 -31.37 4.60
C ALA A 218 -3.63 -31.08 3.29
N SER A 219 -3.69 -32.08 2.40
CA SER A 219 -4.46 -31.99 1.15
C SER A 219 -5.95 -31.78 1.42
N GLN A 220 -6.53 -32.54 2.36
CA GLN A 220 -7.92 -32.37 2.76
C GLN A 220 -8.18 -31.01 3.42
N ILE A 221 -7.25 -30.48 4.23
CA ILE A 221 -7.36 -29.14 4.80
C ILE A 221 -7.46 -28.10 3.67
N VAL A 222 -6.61 -28.17 2.63
CA VAL A 222 -6.67 -27.24 1.49
C VAL A 222 -8.04 -27.27 0.80
N VAL A 223 -8.59 -28.46 0.58
CA VAL A 223 -9.93 -28.62 0.00
C VAL A 223 -11.02 -28.08 0.93
N SER A 224 -10.96 -28.42 2.22
CA SER A 224 -11.97 -28.01 3.21
C SER A 224 -11.98 -26.51 3.45
N LEU A 225 -10.83 -25.83 3.36
CA LEU A 225 -10.74 -24.36 3.50
C LEU A 225 -11.50 -23.60 2.41
N GLN A 226 -11.75 -24.23 1.25
CA GLN A 226 -12.51 -23.57 0.17
C GLN A 226 -13.98 -23.31 0.56
N GLN A 227 -14.52 -23.99 1.57
CA GLN A 227 -15.86 -23.70 2.05
C GLN A 227 -15.98 -22.32 2.72
N VAL A 228 -14.87 -21.72 3.19
CA VAL A 228 -14.87 -20.38 3.78
C VAL A 228 -15.40 -19.37 2.75
N SER A 229 -14.87 -19.38 1.53
CA SER A 229 -15.34 -18.49 0.48
C SER A 229 -16.63 -18.94 -0.19
N SER A 230 -16.85 -20.27 -0.32
CA SER A 230 -17.95 -20.78 -1.14
C SER A 230 -19.24 -21.07 -0.34
N ARG A 231 -19.19 -21.23 0.99
CA ARG A 231 -20.32 -21.61 1.83
C ARG A 231 -20.54 -20.76 3.06
N LEU A 232 -19.49 -20.14 3.62
CA LEU A 232 -19.59 -19.36 4.84
C LEU A 232 -19.66 -17.84 4.55
N ALA A 233 -18.94 -17.37 3.52
CA ALA A 233 -19.00 -15.98 3.10
C ALA A 233 -20.37 -15.61 2.53
N ASN A 234 -20.83 -14.39 2.82
CA ASN A 234 -21.98 -13.82 2.13
C ASN A 234 -21.64 -13.70 0.63
N PRO A 235 -22.48 -14.22 -0.31
CA PRO A 235 -22.20 -14.14 -1.75
C PRO A 235 -21.95 -12.72 -2.30
N PHE A 236 -22.42 -11.69 -1.62
CA PHE A 236 -22.17 -10.28 -1.96
C PHE A 236 -20.90 -9.70 -1.32
N SER A 237 -20.22 -10.47 -0.46
CA SER A 237 -18.94 -10.04 0.17
C SER A 237 -17.79 -10.79 -0.48
N PRO A 238 -16.98 -10.13 -1.34
CA PRO A 238 -15.84 -10.78 -1.97
C PRO A 238 -14.90 -11.38 -0.93
N THR A 239 -14.60 -12.67 -1.09
CA THR A 239 -13.74 -13.44 -0.19
C THR A 239 -12.84 -14.38 -0.98
N VAL A 240 -11.53 -14.28 -0.74
CA VAL A 240 -10.53 -15.17 -1.35
C VAL A 240 -9.79 -15.92 -0.25
N VAL A 241 -9.68 -17.25 -0.40
CA VAL A 241 -8.82 -18.09 0.42
C VAL A 241 -7.94 -18.91 -0.52
N THR A 242 -6.65 -18.68 -0.46
CA THR A 242 -5.67 -19.33 -1.34
C THR A 242 -4.56 -19.95 -0.51
N ILE A 243 -4.19 -21.20 -0.78
CA ILE A 243 -2.97 -21.85 -0.30
C ILE A 243 -2.01 -21.90 -1.49
N GLY A 244 -0.98 -21.08 -1.46
CA GLY A 244 0.02 -20.96 -2.53
C GLY A 244 1.30 -21.76 -2.25
N ARG A 245 1.50 -22.24 -1.03
CA ARG A 245 2.68 -23.01 -0.62
C ARG A 245 2.26 -24.26 0.12
N PHE A 246 2.78 -25.40 -0.35
CA PHE A 246 2.56 -26.73 0.23
C PHE A 246 3.92 -27.44 0.28
N ILE A 247 4.46 -27.69 1.46
CA ILE A 247 5.75 -28.35 1.66
C ILE A 247 5.54 -29.62 2.46
N ALA A 248 5.76 -30.76 1.80
CA ALA A 248 5.75 -32.11 2.36
C ALA A 248 7.09 -32.77 1.98
N ASP A 249 8.06 -32.66 2.87
CA ASP A 249 9.44 -33.09 2.62
C ASP A 249 9.60 -34.57 2.99
N GLY A 250 8.97 -35.45 2.20
CA GLY A 250 9.01 -36.89 2.30
C GLY A 250 9.74 -37.55 1.11
N ALA A 251 9.41 -38.82 0.86
CA ALA A 251 9.87 -39.55 -0.32
C ALA A 251 8.71 -40.36 -0.93
N MET A 252 8.91 -40.98 -2.09
CA MET A 252 7.87 -41.75 -2.77
C MET A 252 7.19 -42.79 -1.88
N ASN A 253 7.89 -43.35 -0.91
CA ASN A 253 7.42 -44.37 0.03
C ASN A 253 7.59 -43.95 1.49
N ILE A 254 7.77 -42.65 1.79
CA ILE A 254 7.91 -42.13 3.14
C ILE A 254 6.98 -40.93 3.31
N ILE A 255 6.00 -41.08 4.23
CA ILE A 255 5.13 -40.00 4.68
C ILE A 255 5.91 -39.20 5.75
N PRO A 256 6.09 -37.86 5.58
CA PRO A 256 6.81 -37.04 6.55
C PRO A 256 5.99 -36.82 7.83
N ASP A 257 6.68 -36.56 8.94
CA ASP A 257 6.02 -36.23 10.22
C ASP A 257 5.33 -34.85 10.20
N LYS A 258 5.74 -33.97 9.28
CA LYS A 258 5.24 -32.60 9.20
C LYS A 258 4.98 -32.15 7.77
N VAL A 259 3.91 -31.38 7.59
CA VAL A 259 3.61 -30.63 6.36
C VAL A 259 3.37 -29.18 6.72
N TYR A 260 3.92 -28.28 5.91
CA TYR A 260 3.70 -26.83 6.05
C TYR A 260 2.88 -26.29 4.90
N LEU A 261 1.83 -25.53 5.24
CA LEU A 261 1.00 -24.80 4.30
C LEU A 261 1.11 -23.30 4.55
N ALA A 262 1.19 -22.51 3.47
CA ALA A 262 1.06 -21.07 3.57
C ALA A 262 0.16 -20.51 2.47
N GLY A 263 -0.56 -19.45 2.80
CA GLY A 263 -1.54 -18.87 1.92
C GLY A 263 -2.03 -17.50 2.38
N THR A 264 -3.14 -17.05 1.83
CA THR A 264 -3.73 -15.75 2.15
C THR A 264 -5.25 -15.83 2.25
N ILE A 265 -5.80 -14.96 3.11
CA ILE A 265 -7.21 -14.60 3.17
C ILE A 265 -7.35 -13.14 2.75
N ARG A 266 -8.35 -12.85 1.90
CA ARG A 266 -8.69 -11.49 1.50
C ARG A 266 -10.20 -11.29 1.55
N THR A 267 -10.64 -10.15 2.09
CA THR A 267 -12.05 -9.78 2.12
C THR A 267 -12.21 -8.26 2.15
N MET A 268 -13.41 -7.80 1.79
CA MET A 268 -13.79 -6.38 1.86
C MET A 268 -14.74 -6.08 3.03
N ASP A 269 -14.80 -6.94 4.04
CA ASP A 269 -15.65 -6.77 5.21
C ASP A 269 -14.85 -7.11 6.46
N GLU A 270 -14.54 -6.12 7.30
CA GLU A 270 -13.70 -6.29 8.49
C GLU A 270 -14.36 -7.17 9.58
N LYS A 271 -15.69 -7.16 9.67
CA LYS A 271 -16.40 -8.06 10.59
C LYS A 271 -16.27 -9.51 10.12
N TRP A 272 -16.57 -9.74 8.86
CA TRP A 272 -16.41 -11.04 8.21
C TRP A 272 -14.96 -11.51 8.23
N ARG A 273 -13.99 -10.61 8.11
CA ARG A 273 -12.55 -10.92 8.20
C ARG A 273 -12.21 -11.70 9.48
N GLU A 274 -12.67 -11.23 10.63
CA GLU A 274 -12.42 -11.91 11.91
C GLU A 274 -13.15 -13.26 11.99
N GLU A 275 -14.40 -13.33 11.51
CA GLU A 275 -15.17 -14.58 11.41
C GLU A 275 -14.50 -15.59 10.46
N ALA A 276 -14.00 -15.13 9.30
CA ALA A 276 -13.29 -15.97 8.33
C ALA A 276 -11.98 -16.53 8.89
N LYS A 277 -11.19 -15.72 9.60
CA LYS A 277 -9.98 -16.19 10.28
C LYS A 277 -10.27 -17.27 11.32
N ALA A 278 -11.34 -17.08 12.11
CA ALA A 278 -11.79 -18.07 13.07
C ALA A 278 -12.26 -19.37 12.39
N ALA A 279 -12.98 -19.23 11.26
CA ALA A 279 -13.43 -20.39 10.47
C ALA A 279 -12.26 -21.18 9.87
N VAL A 280 -11.25 -20.49 9.31
CA VAL A 280 -10.03 -21.14 8.79
C VAL A 280 -9.34 -21.94 9.88
N ARG A 281 -9.15 -21.37 11.07
CA ARG A 281 -8.55 -22.05 12.22
C ARG A 281 -9.35 -23.32 12.56
N LYS A 282 -10.64 -23.16 12.77
CA LYS A 282 -11.53 -24.26 13.17
C LYS A 282 -11.51 -25.40 12.15
N ILE A 283 -11.68 -25.09 10.86
CA ILE A 283 -11.67 -26.08 9.78
C ILE A 283 -10.34 -26.83 9.73
N ALA A 284 -9.21 -26.12 9.85
CA ALA A 284 -7.90 -26.75 9.79
C ALA A 284 -7.64 -27.68 11.00
N GLU A 285 -7.96 -27.23 12.21
CA GLU A 285 -7.76 -27.99 13.44
C GLU A 285 -8.69 -29.24 13.50
N GLU A 286 -9.98 -29.08 13.18
CA GLU A 286 -10.94 -30.18 13.19
C GLU A 286 -10.68 -31.22 12.08
N THR A 287 -10.26 -30.74 10.89
CA THR A 287 -9.86 -31.66 9.80
C THR A 287 -8.62 -32.44 10.23
N ALA A 288 -7.60 -31.78 10.80
CA ALA A 288 -6.40 -32.48 11.27
C ALA A 288 -6.72 -33.53 12.33
N ALA A 289 -7.60 -33.22 13.29
CA ALA A 289 -8.02 -34.14 14.32
C ALA A 289 -8.72 -35.39 13.72
N ALA A 290 -9.55 -35.22 12.68
CA ALA A 290 -10.21 -36.35 11.99
C ALA A 290 -9.22 -37.31 11.33
N TYR A 291 -8.02 -36.86 10.95
CA TYR A 291 -6.94 -37.68 10.41
C TYR A 291 -5.95 -38.17 11.49
N GLY A 292 -6.23 -37.93 12.77
CA GLY A 292 -5.30 -38.23 13.86
C GLY A 292 -4.04 -37.37 13.88
N CYS A 293 -4.05 -36.28 13.15
CA CYS A 293 -3.00 -35.29 13.08
C CYS A 293 -3.27 -34.09 14.00
N LYS A 294 -2.25 -33.26 14.23
CA LYS A 294 -2.38 -31.97 14.91
C LYS A 294 -2.11 -30.85 13.90
N CYS A 295 -2.91 -29.80 13.92
CA CYS A 295 -2.67 -28.57 13.17
C CYS A 295 -2.34 -27.42 14.11
N GLU A 296 -1.26 -26.73 13.85
CA GLU A 296 -0.89 -25.48 14.53
C GLU A 296 -0.98 -24.32 13.55
N MET A 297 -1.79 -23.32 13.85
CA MET A 297 -1.89 -22.10 13.07
C MET A 297 -1.20 -20.95 13.81
N LYS A 298 -0.23 -20.31 13.15
CA LYS A 298 0.31 -19.01 13.63
C LYS A 298 -0.81 -17.98 13.61
N LYS A 299 -0.70 -16.97 14.48
CA LYS A 299 -1.66 -15.87 14.51
C LYS A 299 -1.70 -15.19 13.14
N LEU A 300 -2.90 -15.07 12.58
CA LEU A 300 -3.14 -14.34 11.34
C LEU A 300 -3.11 -12.85 11.63
N ASN A 301 -2.10 -12.18 11.15
CA ASN A 301 -2.01 -10.72 11.16
C ASN A 301 -1.77 -10.28 9.73
N GLY A 302 -2.35 -9.16 9.36
CA GLY A 302 -2.17 -8.57 8.05
C GLY A 302 -2.87 -7.23 7.97
N TYR A 303 -3.03 -6.70 6.77
CA TYR A 303 -3.59 -5.38 6.54
C TYR A 303 -5.11 -5.40 6.59
N PRO A 304 -5.75 -4.41 7.23
CA PRO A 304 -7.20 -4.22 7.11
C PRO A 304 -7.57 -3.80 5.69
N ALA A 305 -8.88 -3.74 5.41
CA ALA A 305 -9.40 -3.17 4.18
C ALA A 305 -9.19 -1.65 4.14
N VAL A 306 -8.81 -1.10 2.99
CA VAL A 306 -8.74 0.36 2.81
C VAL A 306 -10.15 0.91 2.71
N MET A 307 -10.51 1.78 3.67
CA MET A 307 -11.83 2.41 3.73
C MET A 307 -11.70 3.93 3.59
N ASN A 308 -12.10 4.45 2.46
CA ASN A 308 -12.21 5.88 2.23
C ASN A 308 -13.42 6.47 2.95
N ASP A 309 -13.24 7.60 3.65
CA ASP A 309 -14.33 8.35 4.23
C ASP A 309 -15.20 8.94 3.11
N GLU A 310 -16.52 8.74 3.19
CA GLU A 310 -17.46 9.13 2.14
C GLU A 310 -17.48 10.65 1.91
N LYS A 311 -17.50 11.43 3.00
CA LYS A 311 -17.57 12.90 2.92
C LYS A 311 -16.27 13.50 2.42
N VAL A 312 -15.14 13.04 2.99
CA VAL A 312 -13.82 13.48 2.56
C VAL A 312 -13.59 13.13 1.09
N THR A 313 -13.93 11.90 0.68
CA THR A 313 -13.73 11.48 -0.72
C THR A 313 -14.59 12.29 -1.69
N ALA A 314 -15.86 12.55 -1.35
CA ALA A 314 -16.73 13.38 -2.18
C ALA A 314 -16.16 14.80 -2.31
N GLU A 315 -15.70 15.39 -1.22
CA GLU A 315 -15.07 16.72 -1.22
C GLU A 315 -13.79 16.75 -2.04
N MET A 316 -12.89 15.77 -1.87
CA MET A 316 -11.63 15.68 -2.63
C MET A 316 -11.88 15.47 -4.12
N LYS A 317 -12.91 14.68 -4.47
CA LYS A 317 -13.32 14.48 -5.86
C LYS A 317 -13.77 15.78 -6.53
N GLU A 318 -14.55 16.62 -5.81
CA GLU A 318 -14.93 17.93 -6.34
C GLU A 318 -13.73 18.88 -6.51
N TYR A 319 -12.80 18.90 -5.55
CA TYR A 319 -11.56 19.68 -5.70
C TYR A 319 -10.67 19.19 -6.88
N ALA A 320 -10.64 17.87 -7.11
CA ALA A 320 -9.93 17.33 -8.29
C ALA A 320 -10.55 17.82 -9.60
N LYS A 321 -11.88 17.84 -9.72
CA LYS A 321 -12.60 18.39 -10.90
C LYS A 321 -12.25 19.86 -11.14
N GLU A 322 -12.09 20.65 -10.08
CA GLU A 322 -11.69 22.05 -10.20
C GLU A 322 -10.35 22.19 -10.93
N ILE A 323 -9.40 21.28 -10.69
CA ILE A 323 -8.02 21.46 -11.16
C ILE A 323 -7.74 20.70 -12.46
N VAL A 324 -8.23 19.49 -12.67
CA VAL A 324 -7.96 18.72 -13.90
C VAL A 324 -9.10 18.70 -14.91
N GLY A 325 -10.31 19.13 -14.53
CA GLY A 325 -11.53 19.02 -15.34
C GLY A 325 -12.35 17.76 -15.00
N GLU A 326 -13.66 17.85 -15.20
CA GLU A 326 -14.58 16.77 -14.84
C GLU A 326 -14.31 15.49 -15.68
N GLU A 327 -13.90 15.66 -16.93
CA GLU A 327 -13.58 14.59 -17.88
C GLU A 327 -12.39 13.72 -17.47
N HIS A 328 -11.53 14.23 -16.56
CA HIS A 328 -10.36 13.53 -16.04
C HIS A 328 -10.57 12.92 -14.64
N VAL A 329 -11.77 13.05 -14.07
CA VAL A 329 -12.08 12.53 -12.73
C VAL A 329 -13.07 11.38 -12.82
N GLY A 330 -12.59 10.17 -12.62
CA GLY A 330 -13.38 8.94 -12.73
C GLY A 330 -13.68 8.26 -11.39
N ASP A 331 -14.35 7.11 -11.50
CA ASP A 331 -14.60 6.21 -10.37
C ASP A 331 -13.52 5.13 -10.30
N MET A 332 -12.99 4.89 -9.10
CA MET A 332 -11.99 3.87 -8.85
C MET A 332 -12.65 2.50 -8.68
N PRO A 333 -12.30 1.49 -9.50
CA PRO A 333 -12.80 0.14 -9.30
C PRO A 333 -12.22 -0.46 -8.01
N LYS A 334 -13.03 -1.25 -7.31
CA LYS A 334 -12.58 -2.03 -6.15
C LYS A 334 -11.55 -3.08 -6.57
N LYS A 335 -10.50 -3.27 -5.77
CA LYS A 335 -9.45 -4.27 -6.03
C LYS A 335 -9.28 -5.22 -4.84
N MET A 336 -9.01 -6.50 -5.15
CA MET A 336 -8.68 -7.51 -4.14
C MET A 336 -7.20 -7.49 -3.73
N THR A 337 -6.44 -6.48 -4.18
CA THR A 337 -5.12 -6.14 -3.64
C THR A 337 -5.26 -5.43 -2.30
N SER A 338 -4.22 -5.43 -1.50
CA SER A 338 -4.16 -4.77 -0.19
C SER A 338 -3.19 -3.57 -0.23
N GLU A 339 -3.29 -2.72 0.78
CA GLU A 339 -2.47 -1.52 0.96
C GLU A 339 -2.47 -1.17 2.46
N ASP A 340 -1.31 -0.94 3.04
CA ASP A 340 -1.19 -0.71 4.47
C ASP A 340 -1.64 0.69 4.91
N PHE A 341 -1.89 1.62 3.97
CA PHE A 341 -2.62 2.87 4.22
C PHE A 341 -3.93 2.64 4.97
N ALA A 342 -4.46 1.44 4.87
CA ALA A 342 -5.63 0.98 5.62
C ALA A 342 -5.53 1.19 7.14
N PHE A 343 -4.32 1.16 7.71
CA PHE A 343 -4.15 1.43 9.13
C PHE A 343 -4.49 2.88 9.48
N TYR A 344 -4.16 3.85 8.62
CA TYR A 344 -4.60 5.24 8.81
C TYR A 344 -6.12 5.36 8.73
N THR A 345 -6.77 4.61 7.83
CA THR A 345 -8.24 4.68 7.65
C THR A 345 -9.02 4.18 8.86
N LYS A 346 -8.39 3.43 9.78
CA LYS A 346 -9.00 2.99 11.04
C LYS A 346 -9.02 4.09 12.11
N GLU A 347 -8.12 5.06 12.01
CA GLU A 347 -7.91 6.07 13.05
C GLU A 347 -8.34 7.48 12.59
N TYR A 348 -8.33 7.73 11.27
CA TYR A 348 -8.56 9.06 10.69
C TYR A 348 -9.52 8.99 9.51
N PRO A 349 -10.28 10.06 9.24
CA PRO A 349 -10.95 10.25 7.95
C PRO A 349 -9.92 10.31 6.82
N CYS A 350 -10.03 9.40 5.84
CA CYS A 350 -9.02 9.24 4.79
C CYS A 350 -9.63 9.31 3.40
N CYS A 351 -8.80 9.72 2.43
CA CYS A 351 -9.08 9.53 1.02
C CYS A 351 -7.82 8.99 0.32
N PHE A 352 -7.90 7.76 -0.13
CA PHE A 352 -6.91 7.11 -0.98
C PHE A 352 -7.44 7.11 -2.41
N PHE A 353 -6.68 7.68 -3.35
CA PHE A 353 -7.07 7.80 -4.75
C PHE A 353 -5.92 7.37 -5.67
N ARG A 354 -6.19 7.22 -6.97
CA ARG A 354 -5.18 6.82 -7.93
C ARG A 354 -5.03 7.84 -9.04
N PHE A 355 -3.81 7.97 -9.57
CA PHE A 355 -3.50 8.76 -10.75
C PHE A 355 -2.93 7.87 -11.86
N GLY A 356 -3.28 8.16 -13.10
CA GLY A 356 -2.86 7.39 -14.25
C GLY A 356 -1.42 7.64 -14.65
N VAL A 357 -0.69 6.57 -15.00
CA VAL A 357 0.73 6.63 -15.39
C VAL A 357 1.00 6.13 -16.81
N ARG A 358 -0.03 5.66 -17.53
CA ARG A 358 0.08 5.20 -18.90
C ARG A 358 -0.01 6.38 -19.85
N GLY A 359 1.10 6.83 -20.36
CA GLY A 359 1.21 7.97 -21.27
C GLY A 359 1.57 7.62 -22.70
N LYS A 360 1.73 8.64 -23.54
CA LYS A 360 2.11 8.46 -24.95
C LYS A 360 3.53 7.91 -25.11
N ALA A 361 4.44 8.27 -24.21
CA ALA A 361 5.82 7.76 -24.20
C ALA A 361 5.90 6.29 -23.75
N ASN A 362 4.95 5.85 -22.91
CA ASN A 362 4.86 4.51 -22.38
C ASN A 362 3.44 3.96 -22.51
N PRO A 363 2.96 3.65 -23.74
CA PRO A 363 1.62 3.12 -23.96
C PRO A 363 1.43 1.71 -23.38
N ASP A 364 2.54 0.96 -23.33
CA ASP A 364 2.66 -0.29 -22.57
C ASP A 364 3.61 -0.04 -21.39
N CYS A 365 3.03 0.34 -20.25
CA CYS A 365 3.79 0.68 -19.05
C CYS A 365 4.08 -0.55 -18.16
N GLY A 366 3.76 -1.76 -18.59
CA GLY A 366 3.79 -2.95 -17.75
C GLY A 366 2.74 -2.90 -16.63
N GLY A 367 2.51 -4.02 -15.98
CA GLY A 367 1.69 -4.08 -14.76
C GLY A 367 2.53 -3.78 -13.51
N GLN A 368 1.92 -3.23 -12.46
CA GLN A 368 2.58 -3.15 -11.16
C GLN A 368 3.03 -4.54 -10.72
N HIS A 369 4.14 -4.63 -9.97
CA HIS A 369 4.80 -5.86 -9.54
C HIS A 369 5.34 -6.73 -10.69
N THR A 370 5.62 -6.13 -11.86
CA THR A 370 6.28 -6.81 -12.98
C THR A 370 7.65 -6.17 -13.29
N PRO A 371 8.59 -6.94 -13.89
CA PRO A 371 9.92 -6.43 -14.26
C PRO A 371 9.90 -5.26 -15.26
N THR A 372 8.81 -5.11 -15.99
CA THR A 372 8.67 -4.11 -17.06
C THR A 372 7.85 -2.88 -16.67
N PHE A 373 7.40 -2.81 -15.41
CA PHE A 373 6.63 -1.67 -14.93
C PHE A 373 7.44 -0.37 -15.03
N LYS A 374 6.87 0.65 -15.63
CA LYS A 374 7.47 1.98 -15.77
C LYS A 374 6.40 3.06 -15.87
N ILE A 375 6.74 4.24 -15.41
CA ILE A 375 5.85 5.39 -15.35
C ILE A 375 6.20 6.35 -16.49
N ASP A 376 5.19 6.89 -17.17
CA ASP A 376 5.39 8.05 -18.03
C ASP A 376 5.57 9.28 -17.16
N GLU A 377 6.75 9.90 -17.21
CA GLU A 377 7.11 11.04 -16.36
C GLU A 377 6.18 12.26 -16.51
N SER A 378 5.40 12.32 -17.59
CA SER A 378 4.35 13.35 -17.75
C SER A 378 3.22 13.20 -16.70
N ALA A 379 3.07 12.04 -16.07
CA ALA A 379 2.13 11.80 -14.99
C ALA A 379 2.43 12.62 -13.73
N PHE A 380 3.68 13.03 -13.53
CA PHE A 380 4.08 13.78 -12.32
C PHE A 380 3.40 15.14 -12.24
N VAL A 381 3.07 15.76 -13.39
CA VAL A 381 2.28 17.00 -13.39
C VAL A 381 0.94 16.77 -12.71
N THR A 382 0.19 15.74 -13.14
CA THR A 382 -1.12 15.42 -12.56
C THR A 382 -1.01 15.05 -11.09
N SER A 383 -0.02 14.21 -10.73
CA SER A 383 0.19 13.78 -9.35
C SER A 383 0.45 14.96 -8.39
N VAL A 384 1.37 15.85 -8.75
CA VAL A 384 1.70 17.04 -7.95
C VAL A 384 0.54 18.05 -7.95
N GLU A 385 -0.09 18.25 -9.12
CA GLU A 385 -1.19 19.22 -9.27
C GLU A 385 -2.39 18.81 -8.43
N VAL A 386 -2.84 17.53 -8.55
CA VAL A 386 -4.04 17.07 -7.87
C VAL A 386 -3.82 17.04 -6.36
N MET A 387 -2.91 16.24 -5.85
CA MET A 387 -2.75 16.10 -4.40
C MET A 387 -2.38 17.41 -3.72
N GLY A 388 -1.54 18.23 -4.37
CA GLY A 388 -1.21 19.58 -3.88
C GLY A 388 -2.42 20.51 -3.84
N TRP A 389 -3.27 20.46 -4.88
CA TRP A 389 -4.50 21.27 -4.93
C TRP A 389 -5.52 20.81 -3.88
N LEU A 390 -5.75 19.50 -3.73
CA LEU A 390 -6.63 18.95 -2.69
C LEU A 390 -6.23 19.49 -1.31
N ALA A 391 -4.94 19.40 -0.98
CA ALA A 391 -4.43 19.89 0.29
C ALA A 391 -4.60 21.42 0.43
N ALA A 392 -4.21 22.20 -0.59
CA ALA A 392 -4.34 23.66 -0.57
C ALA A 392 -5.80 24.12 -0.44
N ARG A 393 -6.73 23.46 -1.15
CA ARG A 393 -8.18 23.76 -1.06
C ARG A 393 -8.73 23.45 0.33
N TYR A 394 -8.35 22.33 0.90
CA TYR A 394 -8.73 21.95 2.26
C TYR A 394 -8.25 22.99 3.29
N MET A 395 -7.00 23.45 3.15
CA MET A 395 -6.36 24.43 4.04
C MET A 395 -6.83 25.89 3.82
N SER A 396 -7.61 26.14 2.77
CA SER A 396 -8.11 27.49 2.42
C SER A 396 -9.56 27.76 2.90
N LYS A 397 -10.18 26.81 3.61
CA LYS A 397 -11.56 26.94 4.17
C LYS A 397 -11.61 27.89 5.37
#